data_edc034a11226887a59b1d38aaddf8792
#
_entry.id   edc034a11226887a59b1d38aaddf8792
#
_cell.length_a   1.000
_cell.length_b   1.000
_cell.length_c   1.000
_cell.angle_alpha   90.00
_cell.angle_beta   90.00
_cell.angle_gamma   90.00
#
_symmetry.space_group_name_H-M   'P 1'
#
loop_
_entity.id
_entity.type
_entity.pdbx_description
1 polymer ?
#
loop_
_entity_poly.entity_id
_entity_poly.type
_entity_poly.pdbx_seq_one_letter_code
_entity_poly.pdbx_strand_id
1 'polypeptide(L)'
;MFADVAQEALMPFDCAPIIDAPKSLPALDGDVLDFGTKSPKADVIIARPIPAWHASRRPECVGDTLAVLALARALLADERRWCRGSFARGWRELPVPVRSVFARRYCALGAIMRAGRKLGLRFKDAANALEWQTRRPVPNWNDDPWRTHADVIAAFDGAIAALK
;
A
#
# COMPACT_ATOMS: atom_id res chain seq x y z
N MET A 1 -45.71 -10.09 25.16
CA MET A 1 -45.43 -8.87 24.37
C MET A 1 -43.96 -8.57 24.53
N PHE A 2 -43.14 -9.03 23.62
CA PHE A 2 -41.71 -8.73 23.56
C PHE A 2 -41.51 -7.83 22.37
N ALA A 3 -41.06 -6.60 22.62
CA ALA A 3 -40.74 -5.63 21.59
C ALA A 3 -39.41 -6.02 20.95
N ASP A 4 -39.46 -6.22 19.64
CA ASP A 4 -38.33 -6.44 18.72
C ASP A 4 -37.58 -5.12 18.59
N VAL A 5 -36.38 -5.02 19.18
CA VAL A 5 -35.48 -3.88 18.96
C VAL A 5 -34.64 -4.23 17.76
N ALA A 6 -35.07 -3.73 16.60
CA ALA A 6 -34.29 -3.77 15.38
C ALA A 6 -32.96 -3.01 15.59
N GLN A 7 -31.88 -3.76 15.65
CA GLN A 7 -30.53 -3.25 15.68
C GLN A 7 -30.16 -2.81 14.27
N GLU A 8 -30.36 -1.52 13.98
CA GLU A 8 -29.84 -0.91 12.75
C GLU A 8 -28.32 -1.05 12.75
N ALA A 9 -27.85 -1.96 11.91
CA ALA A 9 -26.43 -2.10 11.62
C ALA A 9 -25.95 -0.81 10.94
N LEU A 10 -25.22 0.01 11.69
CA LEU A 10 -24.45 1.13 11.14
C LEU A 10 -23.51 0.61 10.05
N MET A 11 -23.88 0.84 8.80
CA MET A 11 -23.02 0.58 7.66
C MET A 11 -21.74 1.40 7.82
N PRO A 12 -20.55 0.79 7.70
CA PRO A 12 -19.31 1.54 7.73
C PRO A 12 -19.30 2.52 6.54
N PHE A 13 -19.07 3.79 6.84
CA PHE A 13 -18.99 4.86 5.86
C PHE A 13 -18.05 4.49 4.70
N ASP A 14 -18.58 4.56 3.48
CA ASP A 14 -17.83 4.22 2.28
C ASP A 14 -16.88 5.38 1.93
N CYS A 15 -15.58 5.18 2.09
CA CYS A 15 -14.54 6.12 1.66
C CYS A 15 -14.31 6.10 0.14
N ALA A 16 -15.33 5.74 -0.64
CA ALA A 16 -15.24 5.79 -2.08
C ALA A 16 -15.10 7.24 -2.59
N PRO A 17 -14.31 7.49 -3.63
CA PRO A 17 -14.20 8.83 -4.22
C PRO A 17 -15.53 9.28 -4.80
N ILE A 18 -15.90 10.54 -4.53
CA ILE A 18 -17.16 11.16 -4.98
C ILE A 18 -17.12 11.53 -6.47
N ILE A 19 -15.97 11.39 -7.12
CA ILE A 19 -15.78 11.81 -8.52
C ILE A 19 -15.19 10.65 -9.30
N ASP A 20 -15.85 10.29 -10.42
CA ASP A 20 -15.32 9.38 -11.42
C ASP A 20 -13.94 9.86 -11.89
N ALA A 21 -12.97 8.99 -11.86
CA ALA A 21 -11.66 9.28 -12.40
C ALA A 21 -11.79 9.61 -13.90
N PRO A 22 -11.10 10.64 -14.42
CA PRO A 22 -11.13 10.94 -15.84
C PRO A 22 -10.67 9.71 -16.64
N LYS A 23 -11.48 9.30 -17.61
CA LYS A 23 -11.33 8.09 -18.42
C LYS A 23 -10.16 8.12 -19.42
N SER A 24 -9.35 9.16 -19.43
CA SER A 24 -8.23 9.27 -20.38
C SER A 24 -6.97 9.80 -19.68
N LEU A 25 -6.00 8.91 -19.51
CA LEU A 25 -4.62 9.32 -19.35
C LEU A 25 -4.14 9.84 -20.70
N PRO A 26 -3.45 10.99 -20.76
CA PRO A 26 -2.80 11.41 -21.99
C PRO A 26 -1.79 10.35 -22.41
N ALA A 27 -1.79 10.00 -23.71
CA ALA A 27 -0.80 9.11 -24.29
C ALA A 27 0.60 9.68 -24.01
N LEU A 28 1.46 8.88 -23.39
CA LEU A 28 2.88 9.17 -23.29
C LEU A 28 3.49 8.80 -24.64
N ASP A 29 3.98 9.81 -25.35
CA ASP A 29 4.74 9.64 -26.57
C ASP A 29 5.94 8.72 -26.32
N GLY A 30 6.14 7.81 -27.29
CA GLY A 30 7.09 6.74 -27.18
C GLY A 30 8.53 7.24 -27.15
N ASP A 31 9.24 6.86 -26.10
CA ASP A 31 10.68 6.81 -26.11
C ASP A 31 11.18 5.36 -26.07
N VAL A 32 12.00 5.08 -27.05
CA VAL A 32 12.64 3.81 -27.37
C VAL A 32 13.28 3.19 -26.12
N LEU A 33 12.94 1.95 -25.84
CA LEU A 33 13.54 1.14 -24.79
C LEU A 33 15.00 0.83 -25.15
N ASP A 34 15.92 1.59 -24.60
CA ASP A 34 17.33 1.24 -24.58
C ASP A 34 17.57 0.24 -23.43
N PHE A 35 17.76 -1.02 -23.78
CA PHE A 35 18.16 -2.08 -22.85
C PHE A 35 19.67 -2.03 -22.53
N GLY A 36 20.20 -0.82 -22.32
CA GLY A 36 21.57 -0.61 -21.85
C GLY A 36 21.73 -1.10 -20.41
N THR A 37 22.64 -2.02 -20.22
CA THR A 37 23.14 -2.58 -18.95
C THR A 37 23.68 -1.50 -18.01
N LYS A 38 22.80 -0.72 -17.38
CA LYS A 38 23.17 0.21 -16.33
C LYS A 38 22.33 -0.11 -15.11
N SER A 39 23.02 -0.63 -14.06
CA SER A 39 22.41 -0.75 -12.74
C SER A 39 21.65 0.55 -12.43
N PRO A 40 20.34 0.50 -12.19
CA PRO A 40 19.61 1.70 -11.85
C PRO A 40 20.20 2.20 -10.54
N LYS A 41 20.77 3.42 -10.57
CA LYS A 41 21.09 4.17 -9.37
C LYS A 41 19.85 4.11 -8.49
N ALA A 42 20.03 3.78 -7.20
CA ALA A 42 18.95 3.78 -6.23
C ALA A 42 18.11 5.04 -6.47
N ASP A 43 16.87 4.84 -6.95
CA ASP A 43 15.98 5.95 -7.18
C ASP A 43 15.79 6.63 -5.83
N VAL A 44 16.27 7.86 -5.72
CA VAL A 44 16.05 8.67 -4.53
C VAL A 44 14.53 8.85 -4.42
N ILE A 45 13.93 8.11 -3.49
CA ILE A 45 12.50 8.17 -3.25
C ILE A 45 12.23 9.50 -2.54
N ILE A 46 12.02 10.55 -3.33
CA ILE A 46 11.59 11.85 -2.83
C ILE A 46 10.09 11.78 -2.57
N ALA A 47 9.66 12.22 -1.39
CA ALA A 47 8.24 12.31 -1.07
C ALA A 47 7.53 13.18 -2.11
N ARG A 48 6.55 12.60 -2.81
CA ARG A 48 5.85 13.29 -3.89
C ARG A 48 4.56 13.90 -3.37
N PRO A 49 4.26 15.14 -3.78
CA PRO A 49 3.01 15.77 -3.38
C PRO A 49 1.82 14.92 -3.82
N ILE A 50 0.82 14.85 -2.96
CA ILE A 50 -0.39 14.07 -3.21
C ILE A 50 -1.21 14.75 -4.28
N PRO A 51 -1.78 14.00 -5.24
CA PRO A 51 -2.69 14.57 -6.25
C PRO A 51 -3.93 15.17 -5.59
N ALA A 52 -4.51 16.17 -6.26
CA ALA A 52 -5.69 16.88 -5.77
C ALA A 52 -6.87 15.96 -5.42
N TRP A 53 -7.04 14.82 -6.12
CA TRP A 53 -8.10 13.84 -5.82
C TRP A 53 -7.94 13.16 -4.46
N HIS A 54 -6.73 13.14 -3.90
CA HIS A 54 -6.48 12.68 -2.53
C HIS A 54 -6.83 13.76 -1.51
N ALA A 55 -6.55 15.03 -1.85
CA ALA A 55 -6.86 16.16 -0.98
C ALA A 55 -8.38 16.37 -0.80
N SER A 56 -9.21 15.86 -1.72
CA SER A 56 -10.67 15.90 -1.63
C SER A 56 -11.28 14.85 -0.71
N ARG A 57 -10.46 13.99 -0.10
CA ARG A 57 -10.93 12.95 0.82
C ARG A 57 -11.25 13.54 2.20
N ARG A 58 -12.18 12.88 2.89
CA ARG A 58 -12.50 13.24 4.28
C ARG A 58 -11.26 13.08 5.16
N PRO A 59 -11.03 13.97 6.14
CA PRO A 59 -9.88 13.90 7.05
C PRO A 59 -9.74 12.55 7.75
N GLU A 60 -10.87 11.88 8.12
CA GLU A 60 -10.87 10.57 8.73
C GLU A 60 -10.23 9.52 7.83
N CYS A 61 -10.51 9.56 6.51
CA CYS A 61 -9.92 8.62 5.56
C CYS A 61 -8.41 8.81 5.40
N VAL A 62 -7.91 10.03 5.58
CA VAL A 62 -6.47 10.32 5.59
C VAL A 62 -5.82 9.76 6.86
N GLY A 63 -6.45 9.96 8.02
CA GLY A 63 -5.99 9.42 9.29
C GLY A 63 -5.92 7.89 9.27
N ASP A 64 -6.96 7.24 8.76
CA ASP A 64 -7.01 5.77 8.59
C ASP A 64 -5.91 5.27 7.65
N THR A 65 -5.70 5.97 6.54
CA THR A 65 -4.65 5.63 5.57
C THR A 65 -3.27 5.74 6.21
N LEU A 66 -3.02 6.81 6.95
CA LEU A 66 -1.77 7.00 7.70
C LEU A 66 -1.54 5.90 8.73
N ALA A 67 -2.57 5.54 9.50
CA ALA A 67 -2.49 4.48 10.50
C ALA A 67 -2.14 3.12 9.86
N VAL A 68 -2.76 2.79 8.72
CA VAL A 68 -2.47 1.56 7.98
C VAL A 68 -1.04 1.56 7.45
N LEU A 69 -0.57 2.66 6.82
CA LEU A 69 0.79 2.78 6.32
C LEU A 69 1.83 2.70 7.43
N ALA A 70 1.61 3.40 8.55
CA ALA A 70 2.52 3.39 9.69
C ALA A 70 2.66 1.99 10.29
N LEU A 71 1.55 1.27 10.47
CA LEU A 71 1.58 -0.10 10.98
C LEU A 71 2.21 -1.07 9.98
N ALA A 72 1.95 -0.91 8.67
CA ALA A 72 2.57 -1.73 7.63
C ALA A 72 4.08 -1.53 7.58
N ARG A 73 4.53 -0.29 7.64
CA ARG A 73 5.95 0.05 7.75
C ARG A 73 6.59 -0.57 9.00
N ALA A 74 5.93 -0.51 10.15
CA ALA A 74 6.42 -1.11 11.39
C ALA A 74 6.50 -2.65 11.29
N LEU A 75 5.57 -3.31 10.58
CA LEU A 75 5.64 -4.75 10.32
C LEU A 75 6.85 -5.13 9.48
N LEU A 76 7.33 -4.23 8.62
CA LEU A 76 8.49 -4.43 7.74
C LEU A 76 9.79 -3.83 8.29
N ALA A 77 9.81 -3.26 9.49
CA ALA A 77 11.00 -2.59 10.04
C ALA A 77 12.23 -3.51 10.11
N ASP A 78 12.03 -4.80 10.34
CA ASP A 78 13.08 -5.82 10.27
C ASP A 78 13.10 -6.41 8.85
N GLU A 79 14.25 -6.35 8.18
CA GLU A 79 14.46 -6.91 6.84
C GLU A 79 14.05 -8.39 6.74
N ARG A 80 14.25 -9.17 7.80
CA ARG A 80 13.85 -10.57 7.87
C ARG A 80 12.35 -10.78 7.75
N ARG A 81 11.56 -9.73 7.93
CA ARG A 81 10.11 -9.75 7.79
C ARG A 81 9.62 -9.38 6.41
N TRP A 82 10.51 -8.93 5.54
CA TRP A 82 10.20 -8.64 4.15
C TRP A 82 10.38 -9.87 3.26
N CYS A 83 9.52 -10.01 2.26
CA CYS A 83 9.64 -11.05 1.23
C CYS A 83 9.20 -10.53 -0.15
N ARG A 84 9.52 -11.30 -1.19
CA ARG A 84 9.11 -11.10 -2.58
C ARG A 84 8.33 -12.31 -3.09
N GLY A 85 7.62 -12.13 -4.20
CA GLY A 85 6.94 -13.20 -4.94
C GLY A 85 5.71 -13.79 -4.26
N SER A 86 5.31 -13.28 -3.09
CA SER A 86 4.06 -13.65 -2.42
C SER A 86 3.64 -12.61 -1.41
N PHE A 87 2.33 -12.50 -1.13
CA PHE A 87 1.83 -11.53 -0.15
C PHE A 87 2.30 -11.80 1.27
N ALA A 88 2.42 -13.07 1.65
CA ALA A 88 2.99 -13.46 2.92
C ALA A 88 3.65 -14.84 2.83
N ARG A 89 4.68 -15.03 3.66
CA ARG A 89 5.36 -16.32 3.86
C ARG A 89 5.33 -16.71 5.34
N GLY A 90 5.19 -17.98 5.56
CA GLY A 90 5.20 -18.59 6.89
C GLY A 90 6.54 -19.21 7.24
N TRP A 91 6.49 -20.19 8.10
CA TRP A 91 7.62 -21.06 8.41
C TRP A 91 8.10 -21.77 7.14
N ARG A 92 9.39 -21.97 6.99
CA ARG A 92 10.03 -22.61 5.82
C ARG A 92 9.80 -21.87 4.49
N GLU A 93 9.57 -20.56 4.54
CA GLU A 93 9.38 -19.72 3.34
C GLU A 93 8.18 -20.08 2.45
N LEU A 94 7.28 -20.93 2.93
CA LEU A 94 6.08 -21.31 2.18
C LEU A 94 5.09 -20.15 2.10
N PRO A 95 4.48 -19.91 0.92
CA PRO A 95 3.41 -18.94 0.78
C PRO A 95 2.23 -19.29 1.70
N VAL A 96 1.70 -18.29 2.41
CA VAL A 96 0.55 -18.45 3.28
C VAL A 96 -0.41 -17.28 3.09
N PRO A 97 -1.71 -17.45 3.38
CA PRO A 97 -2.63 -16.31 3.39
C PRO A 97 -2.16 -15.23 4.37
N VAL A 98 -2.31 -13.94 3.98
CA VAL A 98 -1.94 -12.77 4.82
C VAL A 98 -2.60 -12.82 6.20
N ARG A 99 -3.80 -13.42 6.27
CA ARG A 99 -4.57 -13.57 7.53
C ARG A 99 -4.05 -14.69 8.45
N SER A 100 -3.18 -15.56 7.94
CA SER A 100 -2.67 -16.71 8.70
C SER A 100 -1.92 -16.25 9.96
N VAL A 101 -2.09 -16.96 11.05
CA VAL A 101 -1.30 -16.80 12.28
C VAL A 101 0.15 -17.23 12.08
N PHE A 102 0.42 -18.05 11.07
CA PHE A 102 1.75 -18.51 10.72
C PHE A 102 2.49 -17.55 9.78
N ALA A 103 1.83 -16.48 9.28
CA ALA A 103 2.49 -15.49 8.45
C ALA A 103 3.54 -14.70 9.24
N ARG A 104 4.80 -14.77 8.81
CA ARG A 104 5.94 -14.14 9.47
C ARG A 104 6.62 -13.08 8.62
N ARG A 105 6.56 -13.23 7.30
CA ARG A 105 7.15 -12.31 6.31
C ARG A 105 6.06 -11.81 5.37
N TYR A 106 6.21 -10.59 4.91
CA TYR A 106 5.21 -9.92 4.08
C TYR A 106 5.91 -9.17 2.93
N CYS A 107 5.31 -9.15 1.74
CA CYS A 107 5.65 -8.14 0.75
C CYS A 107 5.01 -6.79 1.16
N ALA A 108 5.36 -5.71 0.48
CA ALA A 108 4.83 -4.38 0.79
C ALA A 108 3.29 -4.36 0.82
N LEU A 109 2.62 -4.92 -0.21
CA LEU A 109 1.15 -5.00 -0.23
C LEU A 109 0.60 -5.94 0.85
N GLY A 110 1.25 -7.07 1.09
CA GLY A 110 0.87 -8.00 2.16
C GLY A 110 0.92 -7.37 3.54
N ALA A 111 1.93 -6.52 3.80
CA ALA A 111 2.03 -5.76 5.04
C ALA A 111 0.89 -4.75 5.20
N ILE A 112 0.52 -4.04 4.12
CA ILE A 112 -0.63 -3.12 4.11
C ILE A 112 -1.94 -3.87 4.37
N MET A 113 -2.17 -5.00 3.71
CA MET A 113 -3.35 -5.85 3.95
C MET A 113 -3.41 -6.36 5.39
N ARG A 114 -2.27 -6.77 5.96
CA ARG A 114 -2.18 -7.22 7.36
C ARG A 114 -2.47 -6.10 8.33
N ALA A 115 -1.92 -4.91 8.09
CA ALA A 115 -2.12 -3.72 8.90
C ALA A 115 -3.59 -3.28 8.88
N GLY A 116 -4.19 -3.13 7.70
CA GLY A 116 -5.60 -2.77 7.55
C GLY A 116 -6.51 -3.73 8.32
N ARG A 117 -6.29 -5.06 8.16
CA ARG A 117 -7.05 -6.06 8.90
C ARG A 117 -6.88 -5.95 10.41
N LYS A 118 -5.66 -5.70 10.91
CA LYS A 118 -5.38 -5.58 12.34
C LYS A 118 -6.06 -4.36 12.95
N LEU A 119 -6.19 -3.29 12.18
CA LEU A 119 -6.84 -2.06 12.60
C LEU A 119 -8.36 -2.04 12.34
N GLY A 120 -8.90 -3.02 11.62
CA GLY A 120 -10.29 -3.01 11.15
C GLY A 120 -10.55 -1.94 10.08
N LEU A 121 -9.50 -1.47 9.38
CA LEU A 121 -9.54 -0.40 8.40
C LEU A 121 -9.39 -0.91 6.97
N ARG A 122 -9.87 -0.12 6.01
CA ARG A 122 -9.71 -0.41 4.58
C ARG A 122 -8.25 -0.18 4.17
N PHE A 123 -7.65 -1.17 3.54
CA PHE A 123 -6.24 -1.10 3.12
C PHE A 123 -6.04 -0.48 1.72
N LYS A 124 -7.10 -0.36 0.91
CA LYS A 124 -7.01 0.06 -0.49
C LYS A 124 -6.40 1.46 -0.66
N ASP A 125 -6.76 2.39 0.21
CA ASP A 125 -6.25 3.76 0.14
C ASP A 125 -4.76 3.83 0.48
N ALA A 126 -4.31 3.03 1.43
CA ALA A 126 -2.90 2.90 1.76
C ALA A 126 -2.10 2.24 0.60
N ALA A 127 -2.68 1.24 -0.07
CA ALA A 127 -2.08 0.64 -1.25
C ALA A 127 -1.95 1.67 -2.38
N ASN A 128 -3.02 2.43 -2.68
CA ASN A 128 -3.00 3.48 -3.70
C ASN A 128 -1.98 4.58 -3.38
N ALA A 129 -1.85 4.98 -2.11
CA ALA A 129 -0.85 5.97 -1.70
C ALA A 129 0.59 5.46 -1.93
N LEU A 130 0.85 4.18 -1.67
CA LEU A 130 2.14 3.58 -1.93
C LEU A 130 2.38 3.41 -3.45
N GLU A 131 1.37 3.01 -4.23
CA GLU A 131 1.46 2.96 -5.70
C GLU A 131 1.76 4.32 -6.31
N TRP A 132 1.13 5.37 -5.79
CA TRP A 132 1.44 6.74 -6.19
C TRP A 132 2.90 7.10 -5.94
N GLN A 133 3.44 6.72 -4.78
CA GLN A 133 4.83 6.97 -4.41
C GLN A 133 5.80 6.20 -5.31
N THR A 134 5.48 4.94 -5.64
CA THR A 134 6.35 4.04 -6.41
C THR A 134 6.16 4.10 -7.92
N ARG A 135 5.10 4.80 -8.41
CA ARG A 135 4.69 4.89 -9.82
C ARG A 135 4.41 3.55 -10.51
N ARG A 136 4.29 2.48 -9.75
CA ARG A 136 4.05 1.12 -10.25
C ARG A 136 3.14 0.38 -9.29
N PRO A 137 2.36 -0.60 -9.77
CA PRO A 137 1.62 -1.50 -8.90
C PRO A 137 2.52 -2.08 -7.82
N VAL A 138 2.09 -2.01 -6.55
CA VAL A 138 2.94 -2.38 -5.40
C VAL A 138 3.55 -3.78 -5.53
N PRO A 139 2.84 -4.83 -5.99
CA PRO A 139 3.45 -6.16 -6.14
C PRO A 139 4.60 -6.15 -7.13
N ASN A 140 4.39 -5.59 -8.33
CA ASN A 140 5.40 -5.56 -9.39
C ASN A 140 6.63 -4.75 -8.97
N TRP A 141 6.41 -3.65 -8.24
CA TRP A 141 7.50 -2.83 -7.73
C TRP A 141 8.27 -3.54 -6.60
N ASN A 142 7.57 -4.21 -5.68
CA ASN A 142 8.19 -4.96 -4.57
C ASN A 142 9.03 -6.14 -5.07
N ASP A 143 8.56 -6.82 -6.13
CA ASP A 143 9.16 -8.06 -6.62
C ASP A 143 10.29 -7.83 -7.64
N ASP A 144 10.57 -6.56 -7.98
CA ASP A 144 11.70 -6.18 -8.81
C ASP A 144 13.01 -6.76 -8.25
N PRO A 145 13.83 -7.49 -9.05
CA PRO A 145 15.06 -8.15 -8.58
C PRO A 145 16.04 -7.20 -7.89
N TRP A 146 16.04 -5.93 -8.32
CA TRP A 146 16.96 -4.90 -7.80
C TRP A 146 16.43 -4.16 -6.57
N ARG A 147 15.19 -4.43 -6.17
CA ARG A 147 14.58 -3.78 -5.02
C ARG A 147 15.24 -4.23 -3.73
N THR A 148 15.64 -3.28 -2.90
CA THR A 148 16.19 -3.54 -1.57
C THR A 148 15.12 -3.33 -0.49
N HIS A 149 15.34 -3.87 0.69
CA HIS A 149 14.51 -3.60 1.86
C HIS A 149 14.51 -2.10 2.21
N ALA A 150 15.67 -1.43 2.09
CA ALA A 150 15.78 0.02 2.33
C ALA A 150 14.87 0.82 1.40
N ASP A 151 14.76 0.44 0.11
CA ASP A 151 13.85 1.10 -0.84
C ASP A 151 12.39 0.94 -0.41
N VAL A 152 12.04 -0.24 0.11
CA VAL A 152 10.67 -0.50 0.58
C VAL A 152 10.34 0.39 1.77
N ILE A 153 11.23 0.49 2.74
CA ILE A 153 11.03 1.38 3.91
C ILE A 153 10.96 2.84 3.48
N ALA A 154 11.86 3.29 2.59
CA ALA A 154 11.84 4.66 2.08
C ALA A 154 10.56 4.99 1.32
N ALA A 155 9.99 4.04 0.57
CA ALA A 155 8.71 4.24 -0.12
C ALA A 155 7.55 4.44 0.87
N PHE A 156 7.50 3.66 1.94
CA PHE A 156 6.52 3.86 3.02
C PHE A 156 6.71 5.21 3.69
N ASP A 157 7.94 5.60 4.01
CA ASP A 157 8.24 6.89 4.64
C ASP A 157 7.82 8.05 3.71
N GLY A 158 8.08 7.94 2.41
CA GLY A 158 7.63 8.90 1.41
C GLY A 158 6.11 9.01 1.32
N ALA A 159 5.40 7.87 1.29
CA ALA A 159 3.95 7.85 1.27
C ALA A 159 3.33 8.45 2.53
N ILE A 160 3.90 8.17 3.70
CA ILE A 160 3.47 8.74 5.00
C ILE A 160 3.72 10.25 5.03
N ALA A 161 4.90 10.70 4.59
CA ALA A 161 5.24 12.13 4.57
C ALA A 161 4.33 12.93 3.64
N ALA A 162 3.93 12.32 2.51
CA ALA A 162 3.04 12.95 1.54
C ALA A 162 1.59 13.11 2.05
N LEU A 163 1.19 12.40 3.11
CA LEU A 163 -0.15 12.46 3.70
C LEU A 163 -0.25 13.36 4.94
N LYS A 164 0.88 13.87 5.43
CA LYS A 164 0.95 14.81 6.57
C LYS A 164 0.87 16.25 6.12
#